data_607918bdeee4f112e4719eb0ceac1489
#
_entry.id   607918bdeee4f112e4719eb0ceac1489
#
_cell.length_a   1.000
_cell.length_b   1.000
_cell.length_c   1.000
_cell.angle_alpha   90.00
_cell.angle_beta   90.00
_cell.angle_gamma   90.00
#
_symmetry.space_group_name_H-M   'P 1'
#
loop_
_entity.id
_entity.type
_entity.pdbx_description
1 polymer ?
#
loop_
_entity_poly.entity_id
_entity_poly.type
_entity_poly.pdbx_seq_one_letter_code
_entity_poly.pdbx_strand_id
1 'polypeptide(L)'
;QYRYWSRDAIVAELDTRRHPFHVAIENWEHDFNIGTVVRNANAFLASAVHIVGKKRWNRRGAMVTDRYQHVLHHPDFEAFDEWAVAASLPIVGIDNIEGSVPIESTPLPRACILLFGQEGPGLTERAQSVVEVTCAITQYGSTRSMNAGVASGIAMYAWASQHLKNDS
;
A
#
# COMPACT_ATOMS: atom_id res chain seq x y z
N GLN A 1 18.07 4.76 17.49
CA GLN A 1 19.20 4.44 16.60
C GLN A 1 19.59 5.60 15.70
N TYR A 2 18.59 6.34 15.13
CA TYR A 2 18.84 7.40 14.14
C TYR A 2 18.88 8.83 14.71
N ARG A 3 18.99 8.99 16.01
CA ARG A 3 18.83 10.30 16.69
C ARG A 3 19.72 11.42 16.14
N TYR A 4 20.92 11.08 15.67
CA TYR A 4 21.90 12.07 15.18
C TYR A 4 22.17 11.94 13.67
N TRP A 5 21.38 11.15 12.97
CA TRP A 5 21.57 10.93 11.55
C TRP A 5 20.85 12.00 10.74
N SER A 6 21.43 12.38 9.61
CA SER A 6 20.71 13.20 8.64
C SER A 6 19.56 12.41 7.99
N ARG A 7 18.59 13.14 7.46
CA ARG A 7 17.47 12.53 6.72
C ARG A 7 17.99 11.62 5.60
N ASP A 8 18.92 12.12 4.79
CA ASP A 8 19.44 11.36 3.65
C ASP A 8 20.18 10.10 4.09
N ALA A 9 20.89 10.16 5.21
CA ALA A 9 21.56 8.98 5.78
C ALA A 9 20.55 7.94 6.27
N ILE A 10 19.45 8.37 6.89
CA ILE A 10 18.37 7.47 7.31
C ILE A 10 17.74 6.81 6.10
N VAL A 11 17.38 7.58 5.07
CA VAL A 11 16.79 7.04 3.84
C VAL A 11 17.73 6.04 3.18
N ALA A 12 19.02 6.37 3.05
CA ALA A 12 20.00 5.48 2.44
C ALA A 12 20.13 4.16 3.20
N GLU A 13 20.12 4.20 4.53
CA GLU A 13 20.18 2.99 5.34
C GLU A 13 18.93 2.14 5.19
N LEU A 14 17.74 2.76 5.23
CA LEU A 14 16.48 2.06 5.03
C LEU A 14 16.42 1.43 3.63
N ASP A 15 16.92 2.11 2.61
CA ASP A 15 16.92 1.63 1.23
C ASP A 15 17.71 0.32 1.07
N THR A 16 18.70 0.07 1.93
CA THR A 16 19.43 -1.21 1.91
C THR A 16 18.62 -2.39 2.40
N ARG A 17 17.51 -2.12 3.09
CA ARG A 17 16.67 -3.15 3.74
C ARG A 17 15.24 -3.24 3.20
N ARG A 18 14.86 -2.37 2.26
CA ARG A 18 13.49 -2.37 1.75
C ARG A 18 13.15 -3.67 1.03
N HIS A 19 11.90 -4.07 1.20
CA HIS A 19 11.36 -5.27 0.56
C HIS A 19 10.76 -4.94 -0.80
N PRO A 20 10.62 -5.92 -1.70
CA PRO A 20 10.20 -5.67 -3.09
C PRO A 20 8.71 -5.43 -3.28
N PHE A 21 7.93 -5.26 -2.23
CA PHE A 21 6.54 -4.88 -2.38
C PHE A 21 6.37 -3.37 -2.31
N HIS A 22 5.38 -2.88 -3.02
CA HIS A 22 4.95 -1.48 -3.06
C HIS A 22 3.54 -1.37 -2.51
N VAL A 23 3.15 -0.17 -2.15
CA VAL A 23 1.79 0.14 -1.73
C VAL A 23 1.27 1.28 -2.60
N ALA A 24 0.03 1.21 -3.02
CA ALA A 24 -0.63 2.29 -3.76
C ALA A 24 -1.98 2.59 -3.14
N ILE A 25 -2.38 3.84 -3.17
CA ILE A 25 -3.69 4.27 -2.69
C ILE A 25 -4.31 5.27 -3.66
N GLU A 26 -5.58 5.09 -3.98
CA GLU A 26 -6.34 6.03 -4.79
C GLU A 26 -6.70 7.27 -3.97
N ASN A 27 -6.51 8.45 -4.56
CA ASN A 27 -6.76 9.74 -3.90
C ASN A 27 -7.54 10.68 -4.82
N TRP A 28 -8.85 10.42 -4.98
CA TRP A 28 -9.75 11.23 -5.79
C TRP A 28 -10.51 12.27 -4.96
N GLU A 29 -10.80 11.93 -3.72
CA GLU A 29 -11.38 12.80 -2.70
C GLU A 29 -10.41 12.85 -1.52
N HIS A 30 -10.59 13.78 -0.58
CA HIS A 30 -9.72 13.85 0.58
C HIS A 30 -9.85 12.59 1.44
N ASP A 31 -8.80 11.77 1.45
CA ASP A 31 -8.71 10.60 2.30
C ASP A 31 -7.74 10.87 3.45
N PHE A 32 -8.24 10.78 4.67
CA PHE A 32 -7.45 11.00 5.88
C PHE A 32 -6.52 9.82 6.21
N ASN A 33 -6.70 8.69 5.54
CA ASN A 33 -5.96 7.46 5.83
C ASN A 33 -4.62 7.35 5.08
N ILE A 34 -4.37 8.21 4.12
CA ILE A 34 -3.13 8.14 3.32
C ILE A 34 -1.89 8.26 4.23
N GLY A 35 -1.91 9.19 5.18
CA GLY A 35 -0.81 9.33 6.13
C GLY A 35 -0.55 8.06 6.93
N THR A 36 -1.60 7.39 7.38
CA THR A 36 -1.50 6.12 8.11
C THR A 36 -0.94 5.01 7.21
N VAL A 37 -1.36 4.96 5.95
CA VAL A 37 -0.83 4.00 4.97
C VAL A 37 0.67 4.22 4.76
N VAL A 38 1.09 5.47 4.61
CA VAL A 38 2.53 5.82 4.48
C VAL A 38 3.31 5.38 5.72
N ARG A 39 2.76 5.61 6.90
CA ARG A 39 3.37 5.18 8.17
C ARG A 39 3.52 3.67 8.23
N ASN A 40 2.48 2.92 7.86
CA ASN A 40 2.53 1.46 7.83
C ASN A 40 3.54 0.95 6.79
N ALA A 41 3.58 1.56 5.61
CA ALA A 41 4.55 1.20 4.56
C ALA A 41 5.99 1.40 5.04
N ASN A 42 6.26 2.48 5.76
CA ASN A 42 7.57 2.69 6.36
C ASN A 42 7.89 1.64 7.43
N ALA A 43 6.90 1.26 8.25
CA ALA A 43 7.09 0.24 9.29
C ALA A 43 7.42 -1.14 8.71
N PHE A 44 6.83 -1.50 7.58
CA PHE A 44 7.05 -2.79 6.90
C PHE A 44 8.13 -2.73 5.82
N LEU A 45 8.83 -1.60 5.68
CA LEU A 45 9.92 -1.40 4.70
C LEU A 45 9.49 -1.64 3.25
N ALA A 46 8.30 -1.14 2.88
CA ALA A 46 7.88 -1.13 1.49
C ALA A 46 8.86 -0.35 0.62
N SER A 47 9.03 -0.75 -0.63
CA SER A 47 9.91 -0.05 -1.57
C SER A 47 9.47 1.38 -1.82
N ALA A 48 8.17 1.62 -2.00
CA ALA A 48 7.60 2.94 -2.21
C ALA A 48 6.10 2.94 -1.93
N VAL A 49 5.55 4.14 -1.75
CA VAL A 49 4.11 4.38 -1.71
C VAL A 49 3.74 5.21 -2.94
N HIS A 50 2.68 4.80 -3.63
CA HIS A 50 2.17 5.46 -4.82
C HIS A 50 0.83 6.12 -4.50
N ILE A 51 0.75 7.42 -4.72
CA ILE A 51 -0.50 8.18 -4.58
C ILE A 51 -1.08 8.35 -5.98
N VAL A 52 -2.24 7.76 -6.22
CA VAL A 52 -2.90 7.77 -7.54
C VAL A 52 -4.07 8.74 -7.52
N GLY A 53 -3.98 9.81 -8.28
CA GLY A 53 -4.99 10.86 -8.35
C GLY A 53 -4.46 12.22 -7.95
N LYS A 54 -5.12 12.86 -6.99
CA LYS A 54 -4.69 14.18 -6.51
C LYS A 54 -3.34 14.10 -5.80
N LYS A 55 -2.49 15.08 -6.06
CA LYS A 55 -1.15 15.15 -5.47
C LYS A 55 -1.19 15.46 -3.97
N ARG A 56 -2.14 16.30 -3.55
CA ARG A 56 -2.23 16.77 -2.18
C ARG A 56 -2.93 15.75 -1.28
N TRP A 57 -2.33 15.46 -0.14
CA TRP A 57 -2.89 14.58 0.85
C TRP A 57 -2.52 15.04 2.27
N ASN A 58 -3.29 14.62 3.27
CA ASN A 58 -3.06 14.99 4.66
C ASN A 58 -1.93 14.13 5.25
N ARG A 59 -0.84 14.78 5.65
CA ARG A 59 0.36 14.11 6.18
C ARG A 59 0.29 13.80 7.66
N ARG A 60 -0.77 14.20 8.34
CA ARG A 60 -0.89 14.12 9.80
C ARG A 60 -0.73 12.69 10.32
N GLY A 61 -1.39 11.72 9.70
CA GLY A 61 -1.32 10.31 10.09
C GLY A 61 0.02 9.65 9.83
N ALA A 62 0.88 10.25 9.01
CA ALA A 62 2.19 9.70 8.71
C ALA A 62 3.17 9.81 9.88
N MET A 63 2.91 10.70 10.84
CA MET A 63 3.80 10.92 11.99
C MET A 63 5.26 11.13 11.58
N VAL A 64 5.47 12.00 10.60
CA VAL A 64 6.74 12.37 9.95
C VAL A 64 7.45 11.24 9.17
N THR A 65 6.91 10.04 9.09
CA THR A 65 7.53 8.92 8.34
C THR A 65 7.56 9.16 6.84
N ASP A 66 6.72 10.07 6.32
CA ASP A 66 6.75 10.50 4.92
C ASP A 66 8.10 11.14 4.53
N ARG A 67 8.90 11.56 5.50
CA ARG A 67 10.27 12.06 5.27
C ARG A 67 11.24 10.94 4.92
N TYR A 68 10.94 9.71 5.30
CA TYR A 68 11.85 8.56 5.17
C TYR A 68 11.38 7.56 4.12
N GLN A 69 10.11 7.62 3.74
CA GLN A 69 9.50 6.75 2.75
C GLN A 69 9.51 7.42 1.38
N HIS A 70 9.75 6.63 0.33
CA HIS A 70 9.59 7.11 -1.04
C HIS A 70 8.11 7.20 -1.38
N VAL A 71 7.64 8.40 -1.68
CA VAL A 71 6.26 8.65 -2.06
C VAL A 71 6.23 9.19 -3.47
N LEU A 72 5.60 8.43 -4.39
CA LEU A 72 5.50 8.75 -5.80
C LEU A 72 4.06 9.16 -6.12
N HIS A 73 3.89 10.17 -6.95
CA HIS A 73 2.59 10.63 -7.36
C HIS A 73 2.32 10.30 -8.83
N HIS A 74 1.15 9.75 -9.09
CA HIS A 74 0.63 9.49 -10.43
C HIS A 74 -0.67 10.27 -10.59
N PRO A 75 -0.77 11.18 -11.59
CA PRO A 75 -1.92 12.09 -11.69
C PRO A 75 -3.22 11.39 -12.04
N ASP A 76 -3.14 10.24 -12.69
CA ASP A 76 -4.29 9.42 -13.05
C ASP A 76 -3.94 7.94 -13.00
N PHE A 77 -4.94 7.10 -13.19
CA PHE A 77 -4.76 5.65 -13.10
C PHE A 77 -3.96 5.10 -14.28
N GLU A 78 -4.07 5.71 -15.44
CA GLU A 78 -3.33 5.32 -16.64
C GLU A 78 -1.81 5.48 -16.43
N ALA A 79 -1.39 6.61 -15.86
CA ALA A 79 0.02 6.85 -15.54
C ALA A 79 0.55 5.83 -14.53
N PHE A 80 -0.26 5.50 -13.53
CA PHE A 80 0.10 4.48 -12.53
C PHE A 80 0.24 3.09 -13.16
N ASP A 81 -0.73 2.69 -13.98
CA ASP A 81 -0.72 1.39 -14.64
C ASP A 81 0.49 1.25 -15.58
N GLU A 82 0.80 2.28 -16.36
CA GLU A 82 1.99 2.31 -17.20
C GLU A 82 3.26 2.14 -16.38
N TRP A 83 3.34 2.81 -15.24
CA TRP A 83 4.48 2.68 -14.34
C TRP A 83 4.62 1.23 -13.82
N ALA A 84 3.52 0.64 -13.39
CA ALA A 84 3.50 -0.73 -12.87
C ALA A 84 3.91 -1.75 -13.93
N VAL A 85 3.41 -1.60 -15.17
CA VAL A 85 3.79 -2.46 -16.30
C VAL A 85 5.28 -2.33 -16.60
N ALA A 86 5.80 -1.10 -16.67
CA ALA A 86 7.22 -0.86 -16.92
C ALA A 86 8.11 -1.43 -15.82
N ALA A 87 7.65 -1.44 -14.58
CA ALA A 87 8.36 -2.01 -13.44
C ALA A 87 8.16 -3.53 -13.32
N SER A 88 7.32 -4.14 -14.15
CA SER A 88 6.96 -5.58 -14.08
C SER A 88 6.37 -5.98 -12.74
N LEU A 89 5.54 -5.11 -12.14
CA LEU A 89 4.92 -5.35 -10.85
C LEU A 89 3.43 -5.66 -11.03
N PRO A 90 2.98 -6.86 -10.67
CA PRO A 90 1.54 -7.15 -10.62
C PRO A 90 0.86 -6.32 -9.53
N ILE A 91 -0.38 -5.93 -9.79
CA ILE A 91 -1.19 -5.15 -8.87
C ILE A 91 -2.20 -6.07 -8.19
N VAL A 92 -2.16 -6.12 -6.88
CA VAL A 92 -3.11 -6.86 -6.04
C VAL A 92 -4.02 -5.83 -5.37
N GLY A 93 -5.31 -5.88 -5.68
CA GLY A 93 -6.30 -5.02 -5.04
C GLY A 93 -6.65 -5.53 -3.64
N ILE A 94 -6.82 -4.62 -2.71
CA ILE A 94 -7.26 -4.93 -1.34
C ILE A 94 -8.61 -4.25 -1.11
N ASP A 95 -9.67 -5.03 -1.16
CA ASP A 95 -11.03 -4.54 -0.94
C ASP A 95 -11.97 -5.71 -0.69
N ASN A 96 -13.07 -5.45 -0.02
CA ASN A 96 -14.11 -6.45 0.23
C ASN A 96 -15.27 -6.23 -0.75
N ILE A 97 -15.10 -6.71 -1.95
CA ILE A 97 -16.06 -6.59 -3.04
C ILE A 97 -16.41 -7.96 -3.60
N GLU A 98 -17.43 -8.03 -4.44
CA GLU A 98 -17.82 -9.28 -5.11
C GLU A 98 -16.63 -9.84 -5.92
N GLY A 99 -16.39 -11.13 -5.77
CA GLY A 99 -15.28 -11.80 -6.44
C GLY A 99 -13.94 -11.73 -5.71
N SER A 100 -13.85 -10.99 -4.61
CA SER A 100 -12.61 -10.96 -3.82
C SER A 100 -12.40 -12.30 -3.11
N VAL A 101 -11.12 -12.62 -2.88
CA VAL A 101 -10.69 -13.87 -2.21
C VAL A 101 -10.03 -13.54 -0.87
N PRO A 102 -10.10 -14.44 0.13
CA PRO A 102 -9.47 -14.15 1.43
C PRO A 102 -7.96 -13.98 1.30
N ILE A 103 -7.43 -12.89 1.85
CA ILE A 103 -6.00 -12.60 1.78
C ILE A 103 -5.17 -13.65 2.53
N GLU A 104 -5.69 -14.18 3.61
CA GLU A 104 -5.01 -15.17 4.46
C GLU A 104 -4.77 -16.50 3.76
N SER A 105 -5.53 -16.81 2.73
CA SER A 105 -5.40 -18.06 1.97
C SER A 105 -4.94 -17.85 0.52
N THR A 106 -4.53 -16.64 0.16
CA THR A 106 -4.11 -16.31 -1.19
C THR A 106 -2.61 -16.07 -1.24
N PRO A 107 -1.85 -16.82 -2.07
CA PRO A 107 -0.44 -16.51 -2.27
C PRO A 107 -0.26 -15.13 -2.89
N LEU A 108 0.50 -14.26 -2.23
CA LEU A 108 0.83 -12.94 -2.74
C LEU A 108 2.18 -12.99 -3.45
N PRO A 109 2.32 -12.36 -4.62
CA PRO A 109 3.62 -12.27 -5.28
C PRO A 109 4.64 -11.57 -4.37
N ARG A 110 5.88 -12.02 -4.39
CA ARG A 110 6.93 -11.38 -3.59
C ARG A 110 7.16 -9.93 -4.04
N ALA A 111 7.29 -9.69 -5.33
CA ALA A 111 7.34 -8.35 -5.90
C ALA A 111 5.94 -8.02 -6.42
N CYS A 112 5.28 -7.05 -5.83
CA CYS A 112 3.92 -6.66 -6.19
C CYS A 112 3.59 -5.26 -5.67
N ILE A 113 2.44 -4.76 -6.09
CA ILE A 113 1.85 -3.53 -5.55
C ILE A 113 0.54 -3.91 -4.86
N LEU A 114 0.42 -3.59 -3.59
CA LEU A 114 -0.84 -3.69 -2.84
C LEU A 114 -1.61 -2.39 -3.03
N LEU A 115 -2.74 -2.45 -3.71
CA LEU A 115 -3.55 -1.27 -4.07
C LEU A 115 -4.77 -1.16 -3.18
N PHE A 116 -4.91 0.00 -2.53
CA PHE A 116 -6.04 0.32 -1.66
C PHE A 116 -6.92 1.38 -2.32
N GLY A 117 -8.24 1.19 -2.21
CA GLY A 117 -9.22 2.19 -2.60
C GLY A 117 -9.43 3.25 -1.53
N GLN A 118 -10.20 4.26 -1.86
CA GLN A 118 -10.63 5.27 -0.90
C GLN A 118 -11.64 4.69 0.09
N GLU A 119 -11.68 5.28 1.28
CA GLU A 119 -12.71 4.99 2.26
C GLU A 119 -14.08 5.37 1.69
N GLY A 120 -15.08 4.51 1.91
CA GLY A 120 -16.41 4.63 1.35
C GLY A 120 -16.53 3.93 0.01
N PRO A 121 -16.13 4.55 -1.12
CA PRO A 121 -16.27 3.92 -2.45
C PRO A 121 -15.42 2.67 -2.65
N GLY A 122 -14.28 2.54 -1.96
CA GLY A 122 -13.33 1.46 -2.20
C GLY A 122 -12.58 1.62 -3.53
N LEU A 123 -12.18 0.51 -4.12
CA LEU A 123 -11.50 0.51 -5.41
C LEU A 123 -12.43 0.96 -6.53
N THR A 124 -11.96 1.88 -7.37
CA THR A 124 -12.71 2.31 -8.56
C THR A 124 -12.84 1.15 -9.54
N GLU A 125 -13.82 1.23 -10.45
CA GLU A 125 -13.98 0.24 -11.54
C GLU A 125 -12.71 0.17 -12.38
N ARG A 126 -12.06 1.29 -12.61
CA ARG A 126 -10.81 1.35 -13.37
C ARG A 126 -9.71 0.57 -12.66
N ALA A 127 -9.58 0.74 -11.36
CA ALA A 127 -8.62 -0.03 -10.56
C ALA A 127 -8.93 -1.53 -10.62
N GLN A 128 -10.19 -1.91 -10.48
CA GLN A 128 -10.62 -3.30 -10.54
C GLN A 128 -10.31 -3.96 -11.90
N SER A 129 -10.28 -3.19 -12.97
CA SER A 129 -10.02 -3.71 -14.32
C SER A 129 -8.55 -4.09 -14.56
N VAL A 130 -7.62 -3.58 -13.77
CA VAL A 130 -6.17 -3.81 -13.96
C VAL A 130 -5.54 -4.68 -12.88
N VAL A 131 -6.25 -4.95 -11.78
CA VAL A 131 -5.71 -5.82 -10.74
C VAL A 131 -5.71 -7.28 -11.20
N GLU A 132 -4.69 -8.01 -10.81
CA GLU A 132 -4.56 -9.43 -11.07
C GLU A 132 -5.56 -10.24 -10.22
N VAL A 133 -5.72 -9.83 -8.99
CA VAL A 133 -6.65 -10.41 -8.01
C VAL A 133 -7.04 -9.34 -7.01
N THR A 134 -8.26 -9.41 -6.48
CA THR A 134 -8.67 -8.62 -5.34
C THR A 134 -8.77 -9.51 -4.13
N CYS A 135 -8.04 -9.14 -3.07
CA CYS A 135 -8.04 -9.85 -1.80
C CYS A 135 -8.85 -9.08 -0.77
N ALA A 136 -9.66 -9.81 -0.03
CA ALA A 136 -10.43 -9.26 1.10
C ALA A 136 -9.80 -9.70 2.42
N ILE A 137 -9.85 -8.82 3.40
CA ILE A 137 -9.58 -9.18 4.79
C ILE A 137 -10.87 -9.78 5.33
N THR A 138 -10.84 -11.04 5.72
CA THR A 138 -12.02 -11.75 6.22
C THR A 138 -12.55 -11.07 7.47
N GLN A 139 -13.83 -10.69 7.42
CA GLN A 139 -14.54 -10.05 8.51
C GLN A 139 -15.66 -10.95 8.99
N TYR A 140 -15.86 -11.00 10.29
CA TYR A 140 -16.80 -11.92 10.94
C TYR A 140 -18.04 -11.22 11.50
N GLY A 141 -18.10 -9.90 11.39
CA GLY A 141 -19.22 -9.09 11.86
C GLY A 141 -20.13 -8.61 10.73
N SER A 142 -21.03 -7.71 11.07
CA SER A 142 -21.98 -7.14 10.12
C SER A 142 -21.41 -5.98 9.31
N THR A 143 -20.26 -5.44 9.66
CA THR A 143 -19.60 -4.35 8.96
C THR A 143 -18.95 -4.85 7.69
N ARG A 144 -19.23 -4.20 6.57
CA ARG A 144 -18.67 -4.59 5.26
C ARG A 144 -17.29 -4.02 4.98
N SER A 145 -16.96 -2.91 5.61
CA SER A 145 -15.69 -2.21 5.37
C SER A 145 -14.91 -2.02 6.66
N MET A 146 -13.62 -2.01 6.52
CA MET A 146 -12.66 -1.74 7.57
C MET A 146 -11.95 -0.43 7.23
N ASN A 147 -11.52 0.30 8.26
CA ASN A 147 -10.70 1.50 8.07
C ASN A 147 -9.49 1.18 7.18
N ALA A 148 -9.26 1.99 6.16
CA ALA A 148 -8.19 1.74 5.17
C ALA A 148 -6.80 1.72 5.82
N GLY A 149 -6.56 2.54 6.84
CA GLY A 149 -5.29 2.51 7.58
C GLY A 149 -5.07 1.17 8.28
N VAL A 150 -6.11 0.63 8.92
CA VAL A 150 -6.06 -0.69 9.56
C VAL A 150 -5.91 -1.79 8.52
N ALA A 151 -6.69 -1.72 7.43
CA ALA A 151 -6.62 -2.70 6.34
C ALA A 151 -5.22 -2.74 5.71
N SER A 152 -4.58 -1.58 5.55
CA SER A 152 -3.22 -1.52 5.00
C SER A 152 -2.21 -2.23 5.89
N GLY A 153 -2.30 -2.05 7.19
CA GLY A 153 -1.44 -2.76 8.15
C GLY A 153 -1.62 -4.26 8.08
N ILE A 154 -2.86 -4.73 8.02
CA ILE A 154 -3.16 -6.17 7.94
C ILE A 154 -2.65 -6.75 6.62
N ALA A 155 -2.87 -6.08 5.50
CA ALA A 155 -2.41 -6.55 4.18
C ALA A 155 -0.88 -6.62 4.11
N MET A 156 -0.19 -5.63 4.62
CA MET A 156 1.28 -5.63 4.67
C MET A 156 1.81 -6.73 5.60
N TYR A 157 1.14 -6.95 6.73
CA TYR A 157 1.48 -8.05 7.63
C TYR A 157 1.26 -9.41 6.95
N ALA A 158 0.19 -9.57 6.17
CA ALA A 158 -0.06 -10.80 5.42
C ALA A 158 1.07 -11.06 4.41
N TRP A 159 1.49 -10.02 3.68
CA TRP A 159 2.64 -10.14 2.77
C TRP A 159 3.92 -10.53 3.53
N ALA A 160 4.22 -9.84 4.61
CA ALA A 160 5.40 -10.11 5.44
C ALA A 160 5.37 -11.54 6.00
N SER A 161 4.21 -12.00 6.46
CA SER A 161 4.04 -13.36 6.98
C SER A 161 4.30 -14.42 5.93
N GLN A 162 3.99 -14.16 4.66
CA GLN A 162 4.24 -15.10 3.58
C GLN A 162 5.70 -15.14 3.14
N HIS A 163 6.39 -13.99 3.21
CA HIS A 163 7.71 -13.84 2.56
C HIS A 163 8.88 -13.67 3.52
N LEU A 164 8.66 -13.30 4.77
CA LEU A 164 9.73 -12.95 5.72
C LEU A 164 9.87 -13.92 6.90
N LYS A 165 9.01 -14.89 7.05
CA LYS A 165 9.01 -15.81 8.21
C LYS A 165 10.26 -16.67 8.34
N ASN A 166 10.99 -16.87 7.28
CA ASN A 166 12.11 -17.81 7.22
C ASN A 166 13.48 -17.12 7.27
N ASP A 167 13.52 -15.82 7.50
CA ASP A 167 14.76 -15.03 7.52
C ASP A 167 15.33 -14.87 8.95
N SER A 168 14.81 -15.64 9.89
CA SER A 168 15.31 -15.65 11.28
C SER A 168 16.30 -16.77 11.54
#